data_e62dd2ce9ca51705058f0b3f7fd9ebf6
#
_entry.id   e62dd2ce9ca51705058f0b3f7fd9ebf6
#
_cell.length_a   1.000
_cell.length_b   1.000
_cell.length_c   1.000
_cell.angle_alpha   90.00
_cell.angle_beta   90.00
_cell.angle_gamma   90.00
#
_symmetry.space_group_name_H-M   'P 1'
#
loop_
_entity.id
_entity.type
_entity.pdbx_description
1 polymer ?
#
loop_
_entity_poly.entity_id
_entity_poly.type
_entity_poly.pdbx_seq_one_letter_code
_entity_poly.pdbx_strand_id
1 'polypeptide(L)'
;MLSPFHFFKKVYIYNKQQSYIMEEKLEQQVTRGLQSQPIQQQSTPKSFPFPTEIISLPSKGLVYPESNPLSKGEVTVKLMTAREEDILTSATLIKKGIQLDKLLESIVVEPGVSINDLVIGDKNAILVTSRILAFGPDYEAKINDPFDNEEIEITIDLSQIKVKEIDENKLNRSNEYEFFLPISKTNIKFKLLTHGDELVINKDIEASQKALKQSNEITTRYRRIITEIDGVRDTGTISNFVTNRLLAGDSKALRKYITEITPDLDLKFDYTSPITGETEALRIPFGIGFFYPTD
;
A
#
# COMPACT_ATOMS: atom_id res chain seq x y z
N MET A 1 -10.83 8.60 -21.07
CA MET A 1 -10.23 8.07 -19.82
C MET A 1 -11.24 7.12 -19.19
N LEU A 2 -10.88 5.85 -19.00
CA LEU A 2 -11.76 4.89 -18.36
C LEU A 2 -11.67 5.10 -16.83
N SER A 3 -12.81 5.21 -16.16
CA SER A 3 -12.90 5.35 -14.70
C SER A 3 -12.17 4.19 -14.00
N PRO A 4 -11.49 4.39 -12.86
CA PRO A 4 -10.91 3.32 -12.02
C PRO A 4 -11.92 2.21 -11.71
N PHE A 5 -13.19 2.55 -11.60
CA PHE A 5 -14.32 1.63 -11.45
C PHE A 5 -14.41 0.60 -12.58
N HIS A 6 -14.10 1.01 -13.83
CA HIS A 6 -14.06 0.09 -14.96
C HIS A 6 -12.89 -0.89 -14.87
N PHE A 7 -11.80 -0.49 -14.22
CA PHE A 7 -10.63 -1.32 -14.06
C PHE A 7 -10.89 -2.46 -13.05
N PHE A 8 -11.36 -2.15 -11.84
CA PHE A 8 -11.66 -3.19 -10.82
C PHE A 8 -12.77 -4.14 -11.27
N LYS A 9 -13.82 -3.62 -11.91
CA LYS A 9 -14.89 -4.45 -12.46
C LYS A 9 -14.40 -5.34 -13.60
N LYS A 10 -13.46 -4.85 -14.41
CA LYS A 10 -12.87 -5.61 -15.53
C LYS A 10 -11.95 -6.72 -15.02
N VAL A 11 -11.15 -6.44 -13.97
CA VAL A 11 -10.29 -7.43 -13.29
C VAL A 11 -11.11 -8.52 -12.62
N TYR A 12 -12.18 -8.17 -11.92
CA TYR A 12 -13.09 -9.15 -11.29
C TYR A 12 -13.79 -10.04 -12.31
N ILE A 13 -14.33 -9.45 -13.39
CA ILE A 13 -15.00 -10.20 -14.48
C ILE A 13 -13.99 -11.10 -15.19
N TYR A 14 -12.78 -10.60 -15.44
CA TYR A 14 -11.71 -11.36 -16.08
C TYR A 14 -11.32 -12.58 -15.24
N ASN A 15 -11.10 -12.42 -13.93
CA ASN A 15 -10.76 -13.51 -13.04
C ASN A 15 -11.86 -14.56 -12.90
N LYS A 16 -13.12 -14.14 -12.85
CA LYS A 16 -14.27 -15.05 -12.85
C LYS A 16 -14.35 -15.85 -14.16
N GLN A 17 -14.03 -15.23 -15.28
CA GLN A 17 -13.99 -15.89 -16.59
C GLN A 17 -12.80 -16.83 -16.73
N GLN A 18 -11.62 -16.47 -16.13
CA GLN A 18 -10.43 -17.33 -16.11
C GLN A 18 -10.64 -18.56 -15.20
N SER A 19 -11.33 -18.44 -14.07
CA SER A 19 -11.64 -19.59 -13.21
C SER A 19 -12.54 -20.61 -13.92
N TYR A 20 -13.55 -20.16 -14.64
CA TYR A 20 -14.39 -21.04 -15.46
C TYR A 20 -13.61 -21.74 -16.59
N ILE A 21 -12.73 -21.01 -17.28
CA ILE A 21 -11.87 -21.59 -18.32
C ILE A 21 -10.89 -22.60 -17.76
N MET A 22 -10.40 -22.38 -16.52
CA MET A 22 -9.46 -23.26 -15.84
C MET A 22 -10.14 -24.56 -15.36
N GLU A 23 -11.38 -24.47 -14.82
CA GLU A 23 -12.19 -25.65 -14.47
C GLU A 23 -12.51 -26.50 -15.70
N GLU A 24 -12.95 -25.89 -16.79
CA GLU A 24 -13.25 -26.59 -18.04
C GLU A 24 -12.01 -27.27 -18.66
N LYS A 25 -10.84 -26.63 -18.56
CA LYS A 25 -9.56 -27.23 -18.99
C LYS A 25 -9.11 -28.37 -18.07
N LEU A 26 -9.33 -28.28 -16.76
CA LEU A 26 -9.05 -29.34 -15.81
C LEU A 26 -9.92 -30.57 -16.09
N GLU A 27 -11.22 -30.40 -16.31
CA GLU A 27 -12.13 -31.51 -16.65
C GLU A 27 -11.75 -32.18 -17.96
N GLN A 28 -11.34 -31.41 -18.98
CA GLN A 28 -10.87 -31.97 -20.24
C GLN A 28 -9.53 -32.72 -20.12
N GLN A 29 -8.64 -32.31 -19.19
CA GLN A 29 -7.40 -33.04 -18.93
C GLN A 29 -7.60 -34.32 -18.13
N VAL A 30 -8.53 -34.33 -17.17
CA VAL A 30 -8.88 -35.54 -16.40
C VAL A 30 -9.50 -36.60 -17.32
N THR A 31 -10.31 -36.20 -18.30
CA THR A 31 -10.97 -37.14 -19.24
C THR A 31 -10.01 -37.73 -20.28
N ARG A 32 -8.88 -37.05 -20.58
CA ARG A 32 -7.85 -37.57 -21.52
C ARG A 32 -6.77 -38.42 -20.88
N GLY A 33 -6.72 -38.49 -19.53
CA GLY A 33 -5.65 -39.14 -18.76
C GLY A 33 -5.76 -40.67 -18.58
N LEU A 34 -6.72 -41.36 -19.23
CA LEU A 34 -6.94 -42.82 -19.06
C LEU A 34 -6.39 -43.68 -20.20
N GLN A 35 -5.35 -43.23 -20.90
CA GLN A 35 -4.61 -44.12 -21.81
C GLN A 35 -3.17 -44.28 -21.33
N SER A 36 -2.88 -45.43 -20.79
CA SER A 36 -1.57 -45.87 -20.29
C SER A 36 -0.54 -45.99 -21.42
N GLN A 37 0.57 -45.28 -21.30
CA GLN A 37 1.84 -45.56 -21.99
C GLN A 37 3.00 -45.54 -20.98
N PRO A 38 4.09 -46.29 -21.24
CA PRO A 38 5.08 -46.66 -20.24
C PRO A 38 5.98 -45.50 -19.82
N ILE A 39 6.29 -45.52 -18.53
CA ILE A 39 7.11 -44.53 -17.81
C ILE A 39 8.53 -44.51 -18.34
N GLN A 40 8.94 -43.44 -19.02
CA GLN A 40 10.33 -43.01 -19.09
C GLN A 40 10.57 -41.86 -18.12
N GLN A 41 11.33 -42.14 -17.07
CA GLN A 41 11.77 -41.15 -16.10
C GLN A 41 12.74 -40.16 -16.74
N GLN A 42 12.28 -38.94 -16.92
CA GLN A 42 13.10 -37.72 -16.81
C GLN A 42 12.21 -36.60 -16.32
N SER A 43 12.14 -36.44 -15.01
CA SER A 43 11.38 -35.38 -14.37
C SER A 43 12.27 -34.14 -14.23
N THR A 44 12.28 -33.28 -15.25
CA THR A 44 12.50 -31.86 -14.98
C THR A 44 11.26 -31.38 -14.22
N PRO A 45 11.40 -30.66 -13.10
CA PRO A 45 10.24 -30.10 -12.42
C PRO A 45 9.49 -29.21 -13.41
N LYS A 46 8.23 -29.51 -13.68
CA LYS A 46 7.37 -28.62 -14.46
C LYS A 46 7.27 -27.31 -13.70
N SER A 47 7.94 -26.29 -14.17
CA SER A 47 7.73 -24.93 -13.74
C SER A 47 6.31 -24.54 -14.15
N PHE A 48 5.41 -24.42 -13.18
CA PHE A 48 4.12 -23.78 -13.41
C PHE A 48 4.35 -22.28 -13.33
N PRO A 49 4.16 -21.52 -14.42
CA PRO A 49 4.23 -20.08 -14.35
C PRO A 49 3.14 -19.60 -13.39
N PHE A 50 3.51 -18.79 -12.39
CA PHE A 50 2.53 -18.17 -11.51
C PHE A 50 1.68 -17.19 -12.32
N PRO A 51 0.35 -17.17 -12.16
CA PRO A 51 -0.48 -16.14 -12.74
C PRO A 51 -0.08 -14.79 -12.15
N THR A 52 0.03 -13.78 -13.03
CA THR A 52 0.44 -12.43 -12.67
C THR A 52 -0.60 -11.43 -13.15
N GLU A 53 -0.69 -10.29 -12.45
CA GLU A 53 -1.53 -9.15 -12.80
C GLU A 53 -0.70 -7.87 -12.80
N ILE A 54 -1.11 -6.90 -13.61
CA ILE A 54 -0.51 -5.58 -13.67
C ILE A 54 -1.38 -4.61 -12.88
N ILE A 55 -0.77 -3.99 -11.87
CA ILE A 55 -1.44 -3.02 -11.01
C ILE A 55 -1.02 -1.61 -11.42
N SER A 56 -1.99 -0.74 -11.72
CA SER A 56 -1.75 0.68 -11.93
C SER A 56 -1.50 1.39 -10.59
N LEU A 57 -0.44 2.19 -10.55
CA LEU A 57 -0.02 2.90 -9.35
C LEU A 57 -0.72 4.26 -9.24
N PRO A 58 -1.19 4.69 -8.05
CA PRO A 58 -1.77 6.02 -7.81
C PRO A 58 -0.85 7.16 -8.23
N SER A 59 0.46 6.99 -8.08
CA SER A 59 1.46 7.98 -8.51
C SER A 59 1.59 8.12 -10.03
N LYS A 60 1.03 7.18 -10.80
CA LYS A 60 1.25 7.08 -12.26
C LYS A 60 2.72 7.08 -12.65
N GLY A 61 3.61 6.69 -11.73
CA GLY A 61 5.04 6.70 -11.93
C GLY A 61 5.71 8.08 -11.87
N LEU A 62 4.95 9.16 -11.63
CA LEU A 62 5.43 10.55 -11.72
C LEU A 62 6.36 10.96 -10.58
N VAL A 63 6.48 10.15 -9.53
CA VAL A 63 7.38 10.37 -8.39
C VAL A 63 8.68 9.59 -8.48
N TYR A 64 8.84 8.74 -9.50
CA TYR A 64 10.02 7.90 -9.68
C TYR A 64 10.91 8.41 -10.79
N PRO A 65 12.25 8.33 -10.63
CA PRO A 65 13.19 8.59 -11.73
C PRO A 65 12.90 7.70 -12.95
N GLU A 66 13.18 8.18 -14.15
CA GLU A 66 12.95 7.41 -15.39
C GLU A 66 13.70 6.07 -15.44
N SER A 67 14.82 5.99 -14.73
CA SER A 67 15.61 4.75 -14.60
C SER A 67 14.96 3.70 -13.69
N ASN A 68 13.98 4.09 -12.85
CA ASN A 68 13.27 3.16 -11.99
C ASN A 68 12.11 2.50 -12.75
N PRO A 69 11.96 1.17 -12.74
CA PRO A 69 10.85 0.49 -13.43
C PRO A 69 9.46 1.01 -13.03
N LEU A 70 9.27 1.47 -11.80
CA LEU A 70 8.01 2.07 -11.31
C LEU A 70 7.63 3.37 -12.04
N SER A 71 8.56 3.99 -12.79
CA SER A 71 8.28 5.20 -13.58
C SER A 71 7.26 4.99 -14.70
N LYS A 72 6.97 3.73 -15.05
CA LYS A 72 5.89 3.36 -15.99
C LYS A 72 4.49 3.58 -15.42
N GLY A 73 4.36 3.76 -14.09
CA GLY A 73 3.07 3.93 -13.42
C GLY A 73 2.31 2.62 -13.19
N GLU A 74 2.98 1.50 -13.33
CA GLU A 74 2.41 0.17 -13.14
C GLU A 74 3.45 -0.79 -12.56
N VAL A 75 2.98 -1.88 -11.96
CA VAL A 75 3.84 -2.93 -11.40
C VAL A 75 3.20 -4.29 -11.60
N THR A 76 4.02 -5.29 -11.94
CA THR A 76 3.58 -6.67 -12.07
C THR A 76 3.64 -7.38 -10.72
N VAL A 77 2.52 -7.99 -10.32
CA VAL A 77 2.43 -8.82 -9.12
C VAL A 77 1.99 -10.23 -9.49
N LYS A 78 2.43 -11.23 -8.74
CA LYS A 78 1.86 -12.57 -8.82
C LYS A 78 0.64 -12.68 -7.91
N LEU A 79 -0.31 -13.54 -8.26
CA LEU A 79 -1.42 -13.85 -7.39
C LEU A 79 -0.94 -14.57 -6.12
N MET A 80 -1.59 -14.30 -5.00
CA MET A 80 -1.29 -14.96 -3.73
C MET A 80 -1.62 -16.46 -3.80
N THR A 81 -0.79 -17.25 -3.15
CA THR A 81 -0.93 -18.70 -2.98
C THR A 81 -0.92 -19.03 -1.50
N ALA A 82 -1.13 -20.28 -1.12
CA ALA A 82 -1.02 -20.74 0.27
C ALA A 82 0.31 -20.33 0.94
N ARG A 83 1.40 -20.15 0.16
CA ARG A 83 2.65 -19.60 0.69
C ARG A 83 2.51 -18.17 1.22
N GLU A 84 1.78 -17.33 0.52
CA GLU A 84 1.53 -15.96 0.95
C GLU A 84 0.55 -15.94 2.15
N GLU A 85 -0.38 -16.89 2.23
CA GLU A 85 -1.21 -17.09 3.42
C GLU A 85 -0.35 -17.49 4.63
N ASP A 86 0.62 -18.40 4.47
CA ASP A 86 1.58 -18.76 5.52
C ASP A 86 2.37 -17.52 6.01
N ILE A 87 2.75 -16.61 5.11
CA ILE A 87 3.42 -15.34 5.48
C ILE A 87 2.48 -14.47 6.33
N LEU A 88 1.25 -14.30 5.89
CA LEU A 88 0.24 -13.47 6.57
C LEU A 88 -0.12 -14.03 7.95
N THR A 89 -0.15 -15.37 8.11
CA THR A 89 -0.54 -16.08 9.35
C THR A 89 0.62 -16.34 10.30
N SER A 90 1.84 -16.07 9.88
CA SER A 90 3.03 -16.33 10.69
C SER A 90 3.04 -15.50 11.96
N ALA A 91 2.77 -16.12 13.11
CA ALA A 91 2.80 -15.47 14.42
C ALA A 91 4.14 -14.74 14.70
N THR A 92 5.24 -15.26 14.17
CA THR A 92 6.56 -14.66 14.30
C THR A 92 6.68 -13.37 13.51
N LEU A 93 6.17 -13.33 12.26
CA LEU A 93 6.20 -12.15 11.40
C LEU A 93 5.23 -11.08 11.92
N ILE A 94 4.05 -11.50 12.38
CA ILE A 94 3.04 -10.63 13.01
C ILE A 94 3.62 -9.97 14.25
N LYS A 95 4.23 -10.74 15.16
CA LYS A 95 4.86 -10.20 16.37
C LYS A 95 5.98 -9.19 16.06
N LYS A 96 6.67 -9.36 14.93
CA LYS A 96 7.70 -8.43 14.46
C LYS A 96 7.13 -7.25 13.65
N GLY A 97 5.85 -7.27 13.28
CA GLY A 97 5.22 -6.25 12.45
C GLY A 97 5.72 -6.19 11.01
N ILE A 98 6.30 -7.27 10.48
CA ILE A 98 6.94 -7.32 9.15
C ILE A 98 6.23 -8.26 8.15
N GLN A 99 5.06 -8.79 8.50
CA GLN A 99 4.33 -9.72 7.64
C GLN A 99 3.90 -9.09 6.30
N LEU A 100 3.47 -7.83 6.30
CA LEU A 100 3.09 -7.12 5.06
C LEU A 100 4.31 -6.82 4.17
N ASP A 101 5.47 -6.55 4.78
CA ASP A 101 6.71 -6.34 4.03
C ASP A 101 7.12 -7.66 3.35
N LYS A 102 7.03 -8.79 4.07
CA LYS A 102 7.31 -10.11 3.51
C LYS A 102 6.30 -10.54 2.46
N LEU A 103 5.04 -10.14 2.61
CA LEU A 103 4.03 -10.33 1.57
C LEU A 103 4.42 -9.56 0.30
N LEU A 104 4.71 -8.26 0.41
CA LEU A 104 5.11 -7.42 -0.73
C LEU A 104 6.36 -7.96 -1.43
N GLU A 105 7.40 -8.37 -0.66
CA GLU A 105 8.61 -9.02 -1.21
C GLU A 105 8.28 -10.28 -2.00
N SER A 106 7.24 -11.02 -1.59
CA SER A 106 6.83 -12.26 -2.25
C SER A 106 5.98 -12.03 -3.49
N ILE A 107 5.09 -11.03 -3.50
CA ILE A 107 4.13 -10.84 -4.59
C ILE A 107 4.61 -9.90 -5.70
N VAL A 108 5.46 -8.91 -5.40
CA VAL A 108 6.01 -8.01 -6.43
C VAL A 108 7.07 -8.74 -7.23
N VAL A 109 6.77 -9.00 -8.50
CA VAL A 109 7.63 -9.78 -9.40
C VAL A 109 8.17 -8.96 -10.58
N GLU A 110 7.86 -7.66 -10.63
CA GLU A 110 8.42 -6.76 -11.67
C GLU A 110 9.94 -6.69 -11.55
N PRO A 111 10.68 -7.03 -12.63
CA PRO A 111 12.15 -7.03 -12.59
C PRO A 111 12.73 -5.66 -12.25
N GLY A 112 13.69 -5.61 -11.33
CA GLY A 112 14.39 -4.40 -10.94
C GLY A 112 13.64 -3.48 -9.99
N VAL A 113 12.41 -3.85 -9.56
CA VAL A 113 11.67 -3.12 -8.53
C VAL A 113 12.16 -3.53 -7.15
N SER A 114 12.52 -2.54 -6.33
CA SER A 114 12.68 -2.70 -4.89
C SER A 114 11.41 -2.20 -4.18
N ILE A 115 10.84 -3.01 -3.31
CA ILE A 115 9.68 -2.59 -2.51
C ILE A 115 9.98 -1.37 -1.63
N ASN A 116 11.26 -1.17 -1.26
CA ASN A 116 11.71 -0.01 -0.49
C ASN A 116 11.55 1.31 -1.23
N ASP A 117 11.49 1.28 -2.56
CA ASP A 117 11.34 2.48 -3.39
C ASP A 117 9.88 2.91 -3.52
N LEU A 118 8.93 2.01 -3.24
CA LEU A 118 7.50 2.31 -3.33
C LEU A 118 7.12 3.47 -2.41
N VAL A 119 6.54 4.53 -2.96
CA VAL A 119 5.84 5.54 -2.13
C VAL A 119 4.63 4.89 -1.45
N ILE A 120 4.25 5.43 -0.29
CA ILE A 120 3.28 4.77 0.59
C ILE A 120 1.94 4.49 -0.11
N GLY A 121 1.44 5.44 -0.90
CA GLY A 121 0.16 5.24 -1.59
C GLY A 121 0.22 4.16 -2.66
N ASP A 122 1.33 4.02 -3.38
CA ASP A 122 1.52 2.94 -4.35
C ASP A 122 1.60 1.58 -3.65
N LYS A 123 2.31 1.52 -2.51
CA LYS A 123 2.32 0.33 -1.64
C LYS A 123 0.91 -0.07 -1.21
N ASN A 124 0.10 0.90 -0.77
CA ASN A 124 -1.28 0.67 -0.36
C ASN A 124 -2.12 0.10 -1.52
N ALA A 125 -1.96 0.66 -2.73
CA ALA A 125 -2.68 0.17 -3.91
C ALA A 125 -2.31 -1.27 -4.25
N ILE A 126 -1.03 -1.65 -4.17
CA ILE A 126 -0.58 -3.03 -4.38
C ILE A 126 -1.24 -3.95 -3.35
N LEU A 127 -1.21 -3.60 -2.07
CA LEU A 127 -1.78 -4.41 -1.00
C LEU A 127 -3.30 -4.58 -1.16
N VAL A 128 -4.05 -3.50 -1.39
CA VAL A 128 -5.51 -3.53 -1.56
C VAL A 128 -5.89 -4.36 -2.78
N THR A 129 -5.22 -4.12 -3.92
CA THR A 129 -5.52 -4.88 -5.15
C THR A 129 -5.18 -6.36 -4.99
N SER A 130 -4.03 -6.68 -4.38
CA SER A 130 -3.65 -8.09 -4.13
C SER A 130 -4.64 -8.81 -3.21
N ARG A 131 -5.20 -8.11 -2.21
CA ARG A 131 -6.25 -8.65 -1.34
C ARG A 131 -7.53 -8.92 -2.15
N ILE A 132 -7.95 -7.98 -3.00
CA ILE A 132 -9.14 -8.17 -3.86
C ILE A 132 -8.95 -9.35 -4.81
N LEU A 133 -7.77 -9.49 -5.39
CA LEU A 133 -7.44 -10.58 -6.30
C LEU A 133 -7.46 -11.96 -5.62
N ALA A 134 -7.06 -12.03 -4.35
CA ALA A 134 -6.99 -13.29 -3.61
C ALA A 134 -8.32 -13.70 -2.97
N PHE A 135 -9.04 -12.76 -2.36
CA PHE A 135 -10.19 -13.05 -1.50
C PHE A 135 -11.49 -12.37 -1.96
N GLY A 136 -11.47 -11.70 -3.10
CA GLY A 136 -12.63 -10.94 -3.60
C GLY A 136 -12.74 -9.53 -3.00
N PRO A 137 -13.73 -8.75 -3.48
CA PRO A 137 -13.87 -7.34 -3.10
C PRO A 137 -14.52 -7.14 -1.72
N ASP A 138 -15.27 -8.13 -1.24
CA ASP A 138 -15.99 -8.01 0.02
C ASP A 138 -15.00 -8.13 1.21
N TYR A 139 -15.03 -7.13 2.08
CA TYR A 139 -14.21 -7.10 3.29
C TYR A 139 -15.09 -6.98 4.52
N GLU A 140 -15.11 -8.02 5.33
CA GLU A 140 -15.78 -8.03 6.63
C GLU A 140 -14.88 -7.34 7.67
N ALA A 141 -15.39 -6.29 8.26
CA ALA A 141 -14.67 -5.47 9.24
C ALA A 141 -15.50 -5.24 10.49
N LYS A 142 -14.82 -5.21 11.64
CA LYS A 142 -15.40 -4.73 12.90
C LYS A 142 -15.05 -3.26 13.06
N ILE A 143 -16.04 -2.45 13.28
CA ILE A 143 -15.89 -1.03 13.55
C ILE A 143 -16.69 -0.65 14.79
N ASN A 144 -16.29 0.43 15.44
CA ASN A 144 -17.17 1.06 16.44
C ASN A 144 -18.07 2.05 15.70
N ASP A 145 -19.37 1.92 15.87
CA ASP A 145 -20.35 2.89 15.39
C ASP A 145 -20.03 4.27 15.99
N PRO A 146 -19.78 5.32 15.18
CA PRO A 146 -19.41 6.63 15.69
C PRO A 146 -20.52 7.33 16.49
N PHE A 147 -21.77 6.85 16.39
CA PHE A 147 -22.94 7.48 17.01
C PHE A 147 -23.30 6.92 18.38
N ASP A 148 -23.06 5.62 18.62
CA ASP A 148 -23.37 4.97 19.92
C ASP A 148 -22.18 4.23 20.53
N ASN A 149 -21.06 4.14 19.78
CA ASN A 149 -19.82 3.47 20.18
C ASN A 149 -19.96 1.95 20.40
N GLU A 150 -21.00 1.32 19.85
CA GLU A 150 -21.12 -0.14 19.84
C GLU A 150 -20.24 -0.76 18.73
N GLU A 151 -19.66 -1.93 19.03
CA GLU A 151 -18.91 -2.70 18.02
C GLU A 151 -19.89 -3.40 17.09
N ILE A 152 -19.77 -3.15 15.81
CA ILE A 152 -20.60 -3.74 14.76
C ILE A 152 -19.72 -4.40 13.67
N GLU A 153 -20.27 -5.44 13.07
CA GLU A 153 -19.69 -6.06 11.88
C GLU A 153 -20.32 -5.48 10.64
N ILE A 154 -19.48 -5.10 9.68
CA ILE A 154 -19.92 -4.53 8.40
C ILE A 154 -19.16 -5.18 7.25
N THR A 155 -19.79 -5.23 6.09
CA THR A 155 -19.13 -5.62 4.84
C THR A 155 -18.83 -4.38 4.00
N ILE A 156 -17.56 -4.19 3.65
CA ILE A 156 -17.07 -3.07 2.85
C ILE A 156 -16.70 -3.61 1.45
N ASP A 157 -17.31 -3.06 0.41
CA ASP A 157 -16.94 -3.37 -0.97
C ASP A 157 -15.67 -2.60 -1.38
N LEU A 158 -14.52 -3.28 -1.32
CA LEU A 158 -13.21 -2.71 -1.67
C LEU A 158 -13.11 -2.30 -3.15
N SER A 159 -14.00 -2.78 -4.02
CA SER A 159 -14.03 -2.38 -5.43
C SER A 159 -14.47 -0.92 -5.63
N GLN A 160 -15.08 -0.32 -4.60
CA GLN A 160 -15.51 1.08 -4.60
C GLN A 160 -14.39 2.05 -4.22
N ILE A 161 -13.26 1.55 -3.74
CA ILE A 161 -12.10 2.38 -3.39
C ILE A 161 -11.59 3.10 -4.64
N LYS A 162 -11.48 4.41 -4.54
CA LYS A 162 -11.00 5.28 -5.63
C LYS A 162 -9.55 5.68 -5.40
N VAL A 163 -8.86 5.95 -6.49
CA VAL A 163 -7.59 6.69 -6.40
C VAL A 163 -7.91 8.13 -6.00
N LYS A 164 -7.19 8.65 -5.04
CA LYS A 164 -7.32 10.03 -4.59
C LYS A 164 -7.00 10.98 -5.75
N GLU A 165 -7.86 11.95 -5.97
CA GLU A 165 -7.63 13.00 -6.95
C GLU A 165 -6.55 13.96 -6.45
N ILE A 166 -5.51 14.14 -7.24
CA ILE A 166 -4.39 15.05 -6.98
C ILE A 166 -4.04 15.82 -8.25
N ASP A 167 -3.43 16.98 -8.09
CA ASP A 167 -2.84 17.72 -9.21
C ASP A 167 -1.51 17.10 -9.62
N GLU A 168 -1.51 16.33 -10.71
CA GLU A 168 -0.33 15.64 -11.23
C GLU A 168 0.83 16.59 -11.56
N ASN A 169 0.54 17.85 -11.89
CA ASN A 169 1.57 18.85 -12.18
C ASN A 169 2.41 19.22 -10.96
N LYS A 170 1.92 18.90 -9.75
CA LYS A 170 2.68 19.06 -8.51
C LYS A 170 3.67 17.95 -8.25
N LEU A 171 3.56 16.83 -8.97
CA LEU A 171 4.48 15.69 -8.83
C LEU A 171 5.72 15.88 -9.70
N ASN A 172 6.84 15.34 -9.24
CA ASN A 172 8.07 15.32 -10.01
C ASN A 172 8.87 14.03 -9.80
N ARG A 173 9.64 13.66 -10.81
CA ARG A 173 10.40 12.40 -10.86
C ARG A 173 11.60 12.34 -9.90
N SER A 174 11.97 13.46 -9.30
CA SER A 174 13.04 13.50 -8.29
C SER A 174 12.53 13.19 -6.90
N ASN A 175 11.19 13.12 -6.71
CA ASN A 175 10.53 13.03 -5.40
C ASN A 175 11.06 14.09 -4.42
N GLU A 176 11.32 15.32 -4.89
CA GLU A 176 11.78 16.42 -4.07
C GLU A 176 10.92 17.66 -4.36
N TYR A 177 10.30 18.22 -3.32
CA TYR A 177 9.30 19.28 -3.38
C TYR A 177 9.72 20.46 -2.55
N GLU A 178 9.40 21.67 -2.98
CA GLU A 178 9.66 22.91 -2.25
C GLU A 178 8.43 23.35 -1.47
N PHE A 179 8.63 23.86 -0.28
CA PHE A 179 7.57 24.45 0.53
C PHE A 179 8.10 25.61 1.36
N PHE A 180 7.35 26.71 1.35
CA PHE A 180 7.64 27.88 2.16
C PHE A 180 6.85 27.83 3.47
N LEU A 181 7.54 27.71 4.59
CA LEU A 181 6.93 27.68 5.92
C LEU A 181 6.31 29.04 6.26
N PRO A 182 4.99 29.13 6.48
CA PRO A 182 4.30 30.43 6.52
C PRO A 182 4.62 31.28 7.75
N ILE A 183 5.02 30.68 8.88
CA ILE A 183 5.28 31.38 10.13
C ILE A 183 6.77 31.72 10.28
N SER A 184 7.64 30.71 10.18
CA SER A 184 9.10 30.89 10.29
C SER A 184 9.73 31.56 9.07
N LYS A 185 8.96 31.69 7.93
CA LYS A 185 9.45 32.26 6.67
C LYS A 185 10.69 31.57 6.11
N THR A 186 10.78 30.27 6.32
CA THR A 186 11.92 29.42 5.93
C THR A 186 11.54 28.61 4.68
N ASN A 187 12.42 28.54 3.70
CA ASN A 187 12.26 27.63 2.56
C ASN A 187 12.77 26.24 2.93
N ILE A 188 11.98 25.21 2.64
CA ILE A 188 12.41 23.84 2.81
C ILE A 188 12.20 23.06 1.53
N LYS A 189 13.03 22.03 1.33
CA LYS A 189 12.70 20.93 0.42
C LYS A 189 12.35 19.69 1.25
N PHE A 190 11.42 18.91 0.70
CA PHE A 190 10.95 17.70 1.33
C PHE A 190 10.67 16.63 0.28
N LYS A 191 10.51 15.39 0.71
CA LYS A 191 10.13 14.27 -0.14
C LYS A 191 8.88 13.55 0.37
N LEU A 192 8.19 12.86 -0.51
CA LEU A 192 7.18 11.87 -0.12
C LEU A 192 7.90 10.63 0.41
N LEU A 193 7.39 10.08 1.51
CA LEU A 193 8.00 8.92 2.15
C LEU A 193 7.81 7.67 1.29
N THR A 194 8.87 6.89 1.19
CA THR A 194 8.85 5.55 0.61
C THR A 194 8.67 4.50 1.70
N HIS A 195 8.41 3.27 1.30
CA HIS A 195 8.36 2.13 2.22
C HIS A 195 9.69 1.96 3.00
N GLY A 196 10.83 2.11 2.31
CA GLY A 196 12.14 2.07 2.96
C GLY A 196 12.32 3.17 4.01
N ASP A 197 11.77 4.37 3.76
CA ASP A 197 11.77 5.44 4.74
C ASP A 197 10.95 5.10 5.99
N GLU A 198 9.77 4.50 5.81
CA GLU A 198 8.92 4.05 6.93
C GLU A 198 9.61 2.99 7.78
N LEU A 199 10.33 2.05 7.18
CA LEU A 199 11.10 1.05 7.93
C LEU A 199 12.17 1.70 8.81
N VAL A 200 12.88 2.71 8.28
CA VAL A 200 13.88 3.45 9.07
C VAL A 200 13.23 4.26 10.18
N ILE A 201 12.14 4.97 9.88
CA ILE A 201 11.37 5.76 10.86
C ILE A 201 10.90 4.86 12.01
N ASN A 202 10.31 3.73 11.72
CA ASN A 202 9.79 2.80 12.74
C ASN A 202 10.92 2.28 13.63
N LYS A 203 12.07 1.91 13.04
CA LYS A 203 13.25 1.49 13.78
C LYS A 203 13.77 2.60 14.73
N ASP A 204 13.80 3.83 14.25
CA ASP A 204 14.28 4.97 15.04
C ASP A 204 13.29 5.31 16.19
N ILE A 205 11.97 5.20 15.94
CA ILE A 205 10.94 5.37 16.96
C ILE A 205 11.09 4.30 18.05
N GLU A 206 11.21 3.02 17.66
CA GLU A 206 11.39 1.92 18.61
C GLU A 206 12.68 2.10 19.45
N ALA A 207 13.79 2.52 18.84
CA ALA A 207 15.03 2.78 19.52
C ALA A 207 14.87 3.93 20.54
N SER A 208 14.18 5.02 20.15
CA SER A 208 13.88 6.15 21.03
C SER A 208 12.97 5.75 22.20
N GLN A 209 11.94 4.96 21.95
CA GLN A 209 11.03 4.47 23.00
C GLN A 209 11.76 3.61 24.03
N LYS A 210 12.67 2.73 23.57
CA LYS A 210 13.50 1.89 24.46
C LYS A 210 14.49 2.72 25.30
N ALA A 211 15.09 3.76 24.69
CA ALA A 211 16.10 4.57 25.34
C ALA A 211 15.52 5.66 26.26
N LEU A 212 14.50 6.38 25.81
CA LEU A 212 14.00 7.60 26.44
C LEU A 212 12.61 7.45 27.07
N LYS A 213 11.93 6.31 26.89
CA LYS A 213 10.52 6.07 27.26
C LYS A 213 9.56 7.14 26.73
N GLN A 214 9.94 7.84 25.68
CA GLN A 214 9.14 8.87 25.00
C GLN A 214 9.00 8.54 23.53
N SER A 215 7.83 8.83 22.94
CA SER A 215 7.61 8.73 21.52
C SER A 215 7.94 10.05 20.85
N ASN A 216 8.95 10.05 19.97
CA ASN A 216 9.37 11.21 19.18
C ASN A 216 8.92 11.06 17.72
N GLU A 217 7.75 10.49 17.50
CA GLU A 217 7.26 10.10 16.16
C GLU A 217 7.24 11.29 15.18
N ILE A 218 6.66 12.41 15.57
CA ILE A 218 6.52 13.59 14.71
C ILE A 218 7.89 14.12 14.26
N THR A 219 8.81 14.32 15.20
CA THR A 219 10.14 14.84 14.87
C THR A 219 10.98 13.85 14.09
N THR A 220 10.86 12.54 14.38
CA THR A 220 11.52 11.48 13.63
C THR A 220 11.04 11.45 12.17
N ARG A 221 9.74 11.54 11.93
CA ARG A 221 9.18 11.63 10.58
C ARG A 221 9.67 12.86 9.82
N TYR A 222 9.64 14.05 10.43
CA TYR A 222 10.09 15.27 9.76
C TYR A 222 11.58 15.29 9.44
N ARG A 223 12.43 14.69 10.30
CA ARG A 223 13.87 14.52 9.99
C ARG A 223 14.10 13.68 8.75
N ARG A 224 13.17 12.78 8.42
CA ARG A 224 13.25 11.93 7.24
C ARG A 224 12.60 12.56 6.02
N ILE A 225 11.54 13.34 6.22
CA ILE A 225 10.77 14.03 5.18
C ILE A 225 11.57 15.22 4.63
N ILE A 226 12.11 16.11 5.51
CA ILE A 226 12.81 17.33 5.11
C ILE A 226 14.22 16.96 4.62
N THR A 227 14.56 17.43 3.41
CA THR A 227 15.83 17.13 2.73
C THR A 227 16.75 18.35 2.65
N GLU A 228 16.19 19.57 2.77
CA GLU A 228 16.96 20.82 2.67
C GLU A 228 16.25 21.94 3.45
N ILE A 229 17.01 22.85 4.03
CA ILE A 229 16.52 24.05 4.72
C ILE A 229 17.36 25.25 4.26
N ASP A 230 16.73 26.23 3.60
CA ASP A 230 17.40 27.43 3.05
C ASP A 230 18.70 27.09 2.29
N GLY A 231 18.69 26.04 1.46
CA GLY A 231 19.83 25.57 0.68
C GLY A 231 20.80 24.64 1.39
N VAL A 232 20.60 24.37 2.70
CA VAL A 232 21.48 23.51 3.51
C VAL A 232 20.90 22.08 3.62
N ARG A 233 21.66 21.08 3.21
CA ARG A 233 21.28 19.65 3.22
C ARG A 233 21.93 18.84 4.34
N ASP A 234 22.64 19.49 5.25
CA ASP A 234 23.29 18.81 6.37
C ASP A 234 22.26 18.21 7.34
N THR A 235 22.43 16.93 7.65
CA THR A 235 21.50 16.17 8.51
C THR A 235 21.47 16.70 9.94
N GLY A 236 22.59 17.23 10.45
CA GLY A 236 22.66 17.84 11.80
C GLY A 236 21.84 19.13 11.85
N THR A 237 21.97 19.98 10.82
CA THR A 237 21.21 21.21 10.66
C THR A 237 19.71 20.91 10.57
N ILE A 238 19.31 19.95 9.73
CA ILE A 238 17.92 19.51 9.59
C ILE A 238 17.38 18.98 10.92
N SER A 239 18.14 18.12 11.60
CA SER A 239 17.73 17.55 12.89
C SER A 239 17.54 18.63 13.96
N ASN A 240 18.45 19.61 14.03
CA ASN A 240 18.35 20.73 14.97
C ASN A 240 17.12 21.61 14.64
N PHE A 241 16.91 21.94 13.38
CA PHE A 241 15.74 22.73 12.95
C PHE A 241 14.43 22.03 13.31
N VAL A 242 14.29 20.76 12.94
CA VAL A 242 13.06 19.98 13.22
C VAL A 242 12.77 19.89 14.72
N THR A 243 13.83 19.74 15.54
CA THR A 243 13.66 19.57 16.98
C THR A 243 13.37 20.88 17.71
N ASN A 244 14.04 21.98 17.31
CA ASN A 244 14.08 23.20 18.09
C ASN A 244 13.45 24.43 17.42
N ARG A 245 13.20 24.40 16.11
CA ARG A 245 12.79 25.58 15.34
C ARG A 245 11.53 25.38 14.49
N LEU A 246 11.17 24.14 14.13
CA LEU A 246 9.96 23.86 13.36
C LEU A 246 8.72 24.17 14.22
N LEU A 247 8.08 25.29 13.97
CA LEU A 247 6.90 25.71 14.70
C LEU A 247 5.72 24.80 14.45
N ALA A 248 4.85 24.60 15.44
CA ALA A 248 3.69 23.71 15.31
C ALA A 248 2.74 24.12 14.18
N GLY A 249 2.57 25.42 13.94
CA GLY A 249 1.78 25.93 12.82
C GLY A 249 2.39 25.65 11.46
N ASP A 250 3.72 25.76 11.32
CA ASP A 250 4.46 25.40 10.11
C ASP A 250 4.39 23.89 9.86
N SER A 251 4.56 23.08 10.90
CA SER A 251 4.38 21.63 10.87
C SER A 251 2.98 21.24 10.38
N LYS A 252 1.93 21.91 10.87
CA LYS A 252 0.55 21.67 10.43
C LYS A 252 0.35 22.03 8.95
N ALA A 253 0.89 23.19 8.52
CA ALA A 253 0.79 23.65 7.14
C ALA A 253 1.53 22.70 6.18
N LEU A 254 2.76 22.29 6.55
CA LEU A 254 3.53 21.32 5.77
C LEU A 254 2.81 19.96 5.66
N ARG A 255 2.26 19.45 6.76
CA ARG A 255 1.50 18.19 6.75
C ARG A 255 0.28 18.26 5.86
N LYS A 256 -0.46 19.37 5.89
CA LYS A 256 -1.61 19.57 5.02
C LYS A 256 -1.17 19.52 3.55
N TYR A 257 -0.09 20.21 3.19
CA TYR A 257 0.42 20.25 1.83
C TYR A 257 0.94 18.85 1.37
N ILE A 258 1.69 18.15 2.21
CA ILE A 258 2.12 16.78 1.93
C ILE A 258 0.89 15.89 1.67
N THR A 259 -0.11 15.95 2.56
CA THR A 259 -1.34 15.18 2.37
C THR A 259 -2.04 15.53 1.06
N GLU A 260 -2.07 16.79 0.66
CA GLU A 260 -2.70 17.25 -0.58
C GLU A 260 -2.04 16.64 -1.83
N ILE A 261 -0.70 16.66 -1.89
CA ILE A 261 0.05 16.20 -3.09
C ILE A 261 0.36 14.70 -3.09
N THR A 262 0.24 13.99 -1.95
CA THR A 262 0.58 12.57 -1.87
C THR A 262 -0.42 11.73 -2.69
N PRO A 263 0.05 10.98 -3.71
CA PRO A 263 -0.76 9.99 -4.40
C PRO A 263 -1.12 8.87 -3.42
N ASP A 264 -2.38 8.47 -3.38
CA ASP A 264 -2.86 7.39 -2.52
C ASP A 264 -4.22 6.87 -3.00
N LEU A 265 -4.73 5.83 -2.35
CA LEU A 265 -6.12 5.44 -2.41
C LEU A 265 -6.95 6.27 -1.43
N ASP A 266 -8.18 6.59 -1.78
CA ASP A 266 -9.15 7.12 -0.81
C ASP A 266 -9.74 5.95 0.00
N LEU A 267 -9.04 5.61 1.08
CA LEU A 267 -9.40 4.51 1.98
C LEU A 267 -10.51 4.94 2.94
N LYS A 268 -11.58 5.50 2.38
CA LYS A 268 -12.80 5.87 3.10
C LYS A 268 -14.02 5.19 2.48
N PHE A 269 -15.01 4.98 3.30
CA PHE A 269 -16.33 4.51 2.89
C PHE A 269 -17.41 5.27 3.66
N ASP A 270 -18.57 5.43 3.06
CA ASP A 270 -19.72 6.04 3.71
C ASP A 270 -20.43 4.99 4.54
N TYR A 271 -20.40 5.17 5.86
CA TYR A 271 -21.12 4.33 6.83
C TYR A 271 -22.41 5.02 7.23
N THR A 272 -23.52 4.28 7.17
CA THR A 272 -24.83 4.74 7.67
C THR A 272 -25.21 3.91 8.87
N SER A 273 -25.38 4.55 10.03
CA SER A 273 -25.80 3.87 11.25
C SER A 273 -27.20 3.25 11.08
N PRO A 274 -27.37 1.96 11.36
CA PRO A 274 -28.68 1.31 11.31
C PRO A 274 -29.64 1.80 12.41
N ILE A 275 -29.10 2.45 13.44
CA ILE A 275 -29.88 2.93 14.60
C ILE A 275 -30.35 4.37 14.37
N THR A 276 -29.44 5.26 13.99
CA THR A 276 -29.76 6.69 13.85
C THR A 276 -30.12 7.10 12.43
N GLY A 277 -29.71 6.32 11.41
CA GLY A 277 -29.84 6.67 10.00
C GLY A 277 -28.87 7.76 9.54
N GLU A 278 -27.97 8.23 10.40
CA GLU A 278 -26.95 9.23 10.07
C GLU A 278 -25.80 8.57 9.32
N THR A 279 -25.18 9.34 8.39
CA THR A 279 -24.07 8.87 7.55
C THR A 279 -22.79 9.62 7.88
N GLU A 280 -21.69 8.89 8.08
CA GLU A 280 -20.35 9.43 8.30
C GLU A 280 -19.33 8.69 7.41
N ALA A 281 -18.36 9.46 6.88
CA ALA A 281 -17.25 8.90 6.12
C ALA A 281 -16.18 8.34 7.07
N LEU A 282 -16.13 7.02 7.17
CA LEU A 282 -15.17 6.30 8.02
C LEU A 282 -13.97 5.81 7.21
N ARG A 283 -12.84 5.65 7.90
CA ARG A 283 -11.66 5.01 7.31
C ARG A 283 -11.82 3.50 7.31
N ILE A 284 -11.46 2.88 6.17
CA ILE A 284 -11.35 1.41 6.08
C ILE A 284 -10.27 0.96 7.07
N PRO A 285 -10.57 0.01 7.98
CA PRO A 285 -9.57 -0.54 8.89
C PRO A 285 -8.51 -1.30 8.09
N PHE A 286 -7.32 -0.71 7.97
CA PHE A 286 -6.20 -1.26 7.20
C PHE A 286 -5.14 -1.82 8.14
N GLY A 287 -5.29 -3.09 8.53
CA GLY A 287 -4.42 -3.77 9.47
C GLY A 287 -4.23 -5.25 9.12
N ILE A 288 -3.77 -6.03 10.09
CA ILE A 288 -3.53 -7.47 9.90
C ILE A 288 -4.84 -8.19 9.50
N GLY A 289 -5.97 -7.84 10.12
CA GLY A 289 -7.29 -8.39 9.81
C GLY A 289 -7.79 -8.10 8.40
N PHE A 290 -7.21 -7.10 7.71
CA PHE A 290 -7.57 -6.76 6.33
C PHE A 290 -7.32 -7.92 5.34
N PHE A 291 -6.30 -8.75 5.60
CA PHE A 291 -5.95 -9.89 4.75
C PHE A 291 -6.56 -11.21 5.24
N TYR A 292 -7.31 -11.18 6.33
CA TYR A 292 -7.91 -12.36 6.91
C TYR A 292 -9.42 -12.29 6.77
N PRO A 293 -10.04 -13.10 5.86
CA PRO A 293 -11.45 -13.38 6.01
C PRO A 293 -11.64 -14.11 7.34
N THR A 294 -12.39 -13.52 8.23
CA THR A 294 -12.92 -14.22 9.42
C THR A 294 -14.00 -15.16 8.93
N ASP A 295 -13.68 -16.48 8.91
CA ASP A 295 -14.68 -17.53 8.71
C ASP A 295 -15.69 -17.53 9.86
#